data_334a8586a1df2bedcc3bb4ce9ec3994a
#
_entry.id   334a8586a1df2bedcc3bb4ce9ec3994a
#
_cell.length_a   1.000
_cell.length_b   1.000
_cell.length_c   1.000
_cell.angle_alpha   90.00
_cell.angle_beta   90.00
_cell.angle_gamma   90.00
#
_symmetry.space_group_name_H-M   'P 1'
#
loop_
_entity.id
_entity.type
_entity.pdbx_description
1 polymer ?
#
loop_
_entity_poly.entity_id
_entity_poly.type
_entity_poly.pdbx_seq_one_letter_code
_entity_poly.pdbx_strand_id
1 'polypeptide(L)' 'MLSLLEWIKENNYVRYKDDRWYKPAQFPTVYLKVEQLIELYERTHL' A
#
# COMPACT_ATOMS: atom_id res chain seq x y z
N MET A 1 -8.60 12.32 -8.94
CA MET A 1 -7.75 11.92 -7.79
C MET A 1 -8.22 10.58 -7.26
N LEU A 2 -7.29 9.66 -7.04
CA LEU A 2 -7.62 8.34 -6.51
C LEU A 2 -7.87 8.40 -5.00
N SER A 3 -8.86 7.66 -4.53
CA SER A 3 -9.02 7.45 -3.10
C SER A 3 -7.90 6.54 -2.61
N LEU A 4 -7.72 6.46 -1.29
CA LEU A 4 -6.70 5.59 -0.73
C LEU A 4 -6.90 4.14 -1.15
N LEU A 5 -8.13 3.65 -1.11
CA LEU A 5 -8.43 2.27 -1.50
C LEU A 5 -8.12 2.02 -2.98
N GLU A 6 -8.45 2.97 -3.83
CA GLU A 6 -8.16 2.84 -5.25
C GLU A 6 -6.65 2.85 -5.49
N TRP A 7 -5.93 3.72 -4.78
CA TRP A 7 -4.49 3.79 -4.89
C TRP A 7 -3.83 2.47 -4.47
N ILE A 8 -4.34 1.86 -3.41
CA ILE A 8 -3.83 0.57 -2.95
C ILE A 8 -4.02 -0.49 -4.02
N LYS A 9 -5.19 -0.53 -4.65
CA LYS A 9 -5.47 -1.48 -5.72
C LYS A 9 -4.60 -1.22 -6.94
N GLU A 10 -4.45 0.04 -7.33
CA GLU A 10 -3.63 0.40 -8.48
C GLU A 10 -2.17 -0.01 -8.31
N ASN A 11 -1.69 0.01 -7.06
CA ASN A 11 -0.31 -0.36 -6.77
C ASN A 11 -0.16 -1.85 -6.43
N ASN A 12 -1.23 -2.62 -6.59
CA ASN A 12 -1.23 -4.07 -6.39
C ASN A 12 -0.85 -4.49 -4.98
N TYR A 13 -1.22 -3.69 -3.99
CA TYR A 13 -1.04 -4.08 -2.61
C TYR A 13 -2.11 -5.07 -2.21
N VAL A 14 -1.70 -6.10 -1.47
CA VAL A 14 -2.61 -7.14 -0.97
C VAL A 14 -2.53 -7.16 0.55
N ARG A 15 -3.69 -7.31 1.19
CA ARG A 15 -3.76 -7.39 2.63
C ARG A 15 -3.23 -8.74 3.09
N TYR A 16 -2.27 -8.72 3.99
CA TYR A 16 -1.67 -9.94 4.55
C TYR A 16 -2.28 -10.30 5.89
N LYS A 17 -2.30 -9.35 6.80
CA LYS A 17 -2.90 -9.49 8.13
C LYS A 17 -3.69 -8.21 8.42
N ASP A 18 -4.26 -8.13 9.61
CA ASP A 18 -5.12 -7.02 9.98
C ASP A 18 -4.52 -5.64 9.69
N ASP A 19 -3.21 -5.49 9.87
CA ASP A 19 -2.57 -4.20 9.68
C ASP A 19 -1.32 -4.29 8.81
N ARG A 20 -1.22 -5.31 7.97
CA ARG A 20 -0.07 -5.49 7.09
C ARG A 20 -0.49 -5.60 5.65
N TRP A 21 0.28 -4.96 4.77
CA TRP A 21 0.05 -4.99 3.33
C TRP A 21 1.35 -5.27 2.61
N TYR A 22 1.29 -5.91 1.45
CA TYR A 22 2.48 -6.22 0.68
C TYR A 22 2.16 -6.26 -0.80
N LYS A 23 3.22 -6.19 -1.62
CA LYS A 23 3.11 -6.34 -3.08
C LYS A 23 3.58 -7.74 -3.46
N PRO A 24 2.69 -8.59 -4.00
CA PRO A 24 3.10 -9.95 -4.36
C PRO A 24 4.22 -10.02 -5.38
N ALA A 25 4.28 -9.03 -6.27
CA ALA A 25 5.30 -9.01 -7.32
C ALA A 25 6.65 -8.49 -6.83
N GLN A 26 6.71 -7.95 -5.63
CA GLN A 26 7.93 -7.38 -5.07
C GLN A 26 8.77 -8.43 -4.37
N PHE A 27 10.06 -8.47 -4.67
CA PHE A 27 10.98 -9.40 -4.02
C PHE A 27 12.28 -8.66 -3.69
N PRO A 28 12.77 -8.73 -2.45
CA PRO A 28 12.14 -9.42 -1.31
C PRO A 28 10.85 -8.72 -0.85
N THR A 29 9.94 -9.49 -0.29
CA THR A 29 8.65 -8.98 0.15
C THR A 29 8.81 -8.07 1.35
N VAL A 30 8.19 -6.88 1.28
CA VAL A 30 8.21 -5.92 2.38
C VAL A 30 6.78 -5.74 2.88
N TYR A 31 6.58 -5.93 4.17
CA TYR A 31 5.25 -5.80 4.78
C TYR A 31 5.11 -4.42 5.41
N LEU A 32 4.12 -3.67 4.95
CA LEU A 32 3.90 -2.31 5.39
C LEU A 32 2.65 -2.22 6.25
N LYS A 33 2.69 -1.35 7.25
CA LYS A 33 1.52 -1.03 8.05
C LYS A 33 0.67 -0.02 7.31
N VAL A 34 -0.61 0.06 7.69
CA VAL A 34 -1.52 1.00 7.05
C VAL A 34 -1.02 2.43 7.16
N GLU A 35 -0.38 2.78 8.27
CA GLU A 35 0.19 4.11 8.47
C GLU A 35 1.26 4.43 7.42
N GLN A 36 2.06 3.44 7.09
CA GLN A 36 3.10 3.60 6.08
C GLN A 36 2.50 3.74 4.69
N LEU A 37 1.39 3.02 4.42
CA LEU A 37 0.69 3.15 3.16
C LEU A 37 0.09 4.56 3.00
N ILE A 38 -0.50 5.06 4.07
CA ILE A 38 -1.08 6.40 4.06
C ILE A 38 0.01 7.44 3.79
N GLU A 39 1.17 7.27 4.41
CA GLU A 39 2.29 8.18 4.20
C GLU A 39 2.75 8.18 2.75
N LEU A 40 2.86 7.01 2.15
CA LEU A 40 3.23 6.89 0.74
C LEU A 40 2.17 7.51 -0.17
N TYR A 41 0.91 7.28 0.15
CA TYR A 41 -0.19 7.82 -0.62
C TYR A 41 -0.16 9.36 -0.60
N GLU A 42 0.01 9.94 0.57
CA GLU A 42 0.07 11.39 0.72
C GLU A 42 1.27 11.97 -0.03
N ARG A 43 2.39 11.28 0.05
CA ARG A 43 3.60 11.71 -0.63
C ARG A 43 3.43 11.69 -2.15
N THR A 44 2.67 10.73 -2.65
CA THR A 44 2.43 10.59 -4.08
C THR A 44 1.48 11.65 -4.61
N HIS A 45 0.60 12.18 -3.75
CA HIS A 45 -0.44 13.11 -4.15
C HIS A 45 -0.17 14.56 -3.74
N LEU A 46 1.03 14.87 -3.32
CA LEU A 46 1.40 16.26 -2.99
C LEU A 46 1.87 17.04 -4.23
#